data_eab4ef08ea37ceddf8884ccb09cbdbc7
#
_entry.id   eab4ef08ea37ceddf8884ccb09cbdbc7
#
_cell.length_a   1.000
_cell.length_b   1.000
_cell.length_c   1.000
_cell.angle_alpha   90.00
_cell.angle_beta   90.00
_cell.angle_gamma   90.00
#
_symmetry.space_group_name_H-M   'P 1'
#
loop_
_entity.id
_entity.type
_entity.pdbx_description
1 polymer ?
#
loop_
_entity_poly.entity_id
_entity_poly.type
_entity_poly.pdbx_seq_one_letter_code
_entity_poly.pdbx_strand_id
1 'polypeptide(L)'
;MISRKLLFIFLLLTFAYSGAKVGTAIFRWAEIETGTRAIGMAGSQVASGNDISALPYNPASICFINKNELFSSSSNYLAGTKHYTMAYGTKVTSSDYVGLHLFIFDSGDMPEAVAIEGQESLTGKMFKFQGLAARLSYGRQMTDRLNLGATFKVLNESVTSGDLSMTGVGFDIGSNFDTGIYGMVLGMCISNFGPESRYMGDGLDVPASDEGESQDEQKKTEYHPMPLTFRVGLQNNIFDNGTHKLSISADAINPLDYDLYGTFGAEYSFSNMAFARFGSHLGHDTAGVSVGGGINYKNFTIDFAWSNYDILESHTQFGLGYKF
;
A
#
# COMPACT_ATOMS: atom_id res chain seq x y z
N MET A 1 -5.99 -28.83 -30.42
CA MET A 1 -5.44 -27.69 -31.22
C MET A 1 -5.52 -26.46 -30.35
N ILE A 2 -4.42 -26.11 -29.64
CA ILE A 2 -4.32 -24.89 -28.80
C ILE A 2 -4.42 -23.71 -29.75
N SER A 3 -5.37 -22.80 -29.53
CA SER A 3 -5.59 -21.68 -30.44
C SER A 3 -4.33 -20.82 -30.50
N ARG A 4 -3.94 -20.31 -31.66
CA ARG A 4 -2.81 -19.39 -31.87
C ARG A 4 -2.84 -18.20 -30.92
N LYS A 5 -4.02 -17.83 -30.42
CA LYS A 5 -4.22 -16.73 -29.42
C LYS A 5 -3.74 -17.12 -28.03
N LEU A 6 -3.90 -18.38 -27.60
CA LEU A 6 -3.37 -18.86 -26.31
C LEU A 6 -1.83 -18.95 -26.32
N LEU A 7 -1.25 -19.35 -27.49
CA LEU A 7 0.21 -19.36 -27.64
C LEU A 7 0.82 -17.96 -27.57
N PHE A 8 0.12 -16.94 -28.11
CA PHE A 8 0.56 -15.55 -28.06
C PHE A 8 0.50 -14.96 -26.65
N ILE A 9 -0.52 -15.32 -25.86
CA ILE A 9 -0.64 -14.93 -24.45
C ILE A 9 0.47 -15.60 -23.62
N PHE A 10 0.78 -16.88 -23.90
CA PHE A 10 1.87 -17.59 -23.21
C PHE A 10 3.24 -17.03 -23.57
N LEU A 11 3.45 -16.57 -24.81
CA LEU A 11 4.71 -15.96 -25.26
C LEU A 11 4.91 -14.57 -24.64
N LEU A 12 3.85 -13.80 -24.39
CA LEU A 12 3.92 -12.50 -23.70
C LEU A 12 4.28 -12.64 -22.22
N LEU A 13 3.90 -13.74 -21.58
CA LEU A 13 4.22 -14.02 -20.17
C LEU A 13 5.69 -14.41 -19.96
N THR A 14 6.40 -14.88 -20.98
CA THR A 14 7.81 -15.29 -20.86
C THR A 14 8.82 -14.14 -20.98
N PHE A 15 8.42 -12.94 -21.36
CA PHE A 15 9.30 -11.78 -21.48
C PHE A 15 9.46 -10.93 -20.20
N ALA A 16 8.83 -11.32 -19.10
CA ALA A 16 8.80 -10.52 -17.86
C ALA A 16 9.82 -10.94 -16.78
N TYR A 17 10.80 -11.79 -17.09
CA TYR A 17 11.86 -12.13 -16.13
C TYR A 17 13.06 -11.18 -16.29
N SER A 18 12.93 -9.98 -15.77
CA SER A 18 14.07 -9.14 -15.41
C SER A 18 14.26 -9.29 -13.90
N GLY A 19 15.39 -9.85 -13.46
CA GLY A 19 15.70 -9.93 -12.03
C GLY A 19 15.65 -8.52 -11.42
N ALA A 20 14.78 -8.33 -10.43
CA ALA A 20 14.63 -7.06 -9.74
C ALA A 20 15.88 -6.77 -8.87
N LYS A 21 16.28 -5.51 -8.79
CA LYS A 21 17.32 -5.08 -7.84
C LYS A 21 16.67 -4.87 -6.47
N VAL A 22 16.44 -5.94 -5.73
CA VAL A 22 15.77 -5.92 -4.43
C VAL A 22 16.47 -5.00 -3.44
N GLY A 23 15.70 -4.18 -2.70
CA GLY A 23 16.21 -3.34 -1.62
C GLY A 23 16.91 -2.06 -2.06
N THR A 24 16.73 -1.61 -3.29
CA THR A 24 17.37 -0.38 -3.82
C THR A 24 16.48 0.85 -3.78
N ALA A 25 15.21 0.71 -3.40
CA ALA A 25 14.27 1.84 -3.28
C ALA A 25 14.13 2.30 -1.82
N ILE A 26 13.84 3.61 -1.67
CA ILE A 26 13.51 4.27 -0.39
C ILE A 26 12.01 4.16 -0.09
N PHE A 27 11.59 4.52 1.14
CA PHE A 27 10.18 4.56 1.57
C PHE A 27 9.42 3.24 1.36
N ARG A 28 10.08 2.09 1.41
CA ARG A 28 9.45 0.76 1.23
C ARG A 28 8.29 0.50 2.21
N TRP A 29 8.37 1.06 3.40
CA TRP A 29 7.29 1.00 4.39
C TRP A 29 5.97 1.62 3.88
N ALA A 30 6.01 2.54 2.92
CA ALA A 30 4.82 3.16 2.35
C ALA A 30 4.03 2.23 1.40
N GLU A 31 4.59 1.07 1.05
CA GLU A 31 3.94 0.01 0.27
C GLU A 31 3.29 -1.07 1.14
N ILE A 32 3.48 -1.02 2.48
CA ILE A 32 2.78 -1.91 3.40
C ILE A 32 1.27 -1.81 3.16
N GLU A 33 0.63 -2.96 3.06
CA GLU A 33 -0.81 -3.04 2.83
C GLU A 33 -1.59 -2.37 3.96
N THR A 34 -2.49 -1.50 3.59
CA THR A 34 -3.35 -0.75 4.51
C THR A 34 -4.81 -0.95 4.15
N GLY A 35 -5.69 -0.71 5.13
CA GLY A 35 -7.12 -0.95 4.91
C GLY A 35 -7.50 -2.40 5.21
N THR A 36 -8.33 -2.56 6.22
CA THR A 36 -8.68 -3.88 6.77
C THR A 36 -9.35 -4.78 5.75
N ARG A 37 -10.20 -4.20 4.87
CA ARG A 37 -10.80 -4.92 3.75
C ARG A 37 -9.74 -5.44 2.79
N ALA A 38 -8.77 -4.61 2.47
CA ALA A 38 -7.69 -4.95 1.55
C ALA A 38 -6.84 -6.10 2.09
N ILE A 39 -6.40 -6.01 3.35
CA ILE A 39 -5.61 -7.07 4.00
C ILE A 39 -6.37 -8.39 4.02
N GLY A 40 -7.69 -8.39 4.33
CA GLY A 40 -8.52 -9.59 4.28
C GLY A 40 -8.63 -10.24 2.90
N MET A 41 -8.27 -9.51 1.84
CA MET A 41 -8.25 -9.94 0.44
C MET A 41 -6.82 -10.00 -0.14
N ALA A 42 -5.77 -10.08 0.70
CA ALA A 42 -4.37 -10.12 0.33
C ALA A 42 -3.97 -8.96 -0.62
N GLY A 43 -4.44 -7.74 -0.35
CA GLY A 43 -4.13 -6.56 -1.15
C GLY A 43 -4.80 -6.47 -2.52
N SER A 44 -5.66 -7.41 -2.91
CA SER A 44 -6.32 -7.43 -4.21
C SER A 44 -7.40 -6.35 -4.33
N GLN A 45 -6.96 -5.08 -4.53
CA GLN A 45 -7.80 -3.89 -4.46
C GLN A 45 -7.71 -2.97 -5.70
N VAL A 46 -6.89 -3.28 -6.68
CA VAL A 46 -6.66 -2.39 -7.84
C VAL A 46 -7.95 -2.15 -8.63
N ALA A 47 -8.73 -3.20 -8.85
CA ALA A 47 -10.05 -3.12 -9.50
C ALA A 47 -11.21 -3.21 -8.51
N SER A 48 -11.00 -3.82 -7.33
CA SER A 48 -12.06 -4.15 -6.37
C SER A 48 -12.27 -3.10 -5.27
N GLY A 49 -11.39 -2.10 -5.17
CA GLY A 49 -11.51 -1.02 -4.19
C GLY A 49 -12.82 -0.25 -4.37
N ASN A 50 -13.64 -0.18 -3.30
CA ASN A 50 -14.96 0.44 -3.33
C ASN A 50 -15.24 1.32 -2.10
N ASP A 51 -14.20 1.66 -1.36
CA ASP A 51 -14.24 2.55 -0.20
C ASP A 51 -12.97 3.41 -0.15
N ILE A 52 -12.95 4.37 0.77
CA ILE A 52 -11.85 5.33 0.90
C ILE A 52 -10.52 4.70 1.30
N SER A 53 -10.51 3.52 1.92
CA SER A 53 -9.28 2.81 2.32
C SER A 53 -8.50 2.26 1.12
N ALA A 54 -9.12 2.19 -0.06
CA ALA A 54 -8.50 1.67 -1.28
C ALA A 54 -7.61 2.69 -2.02
N LEU A 55 -7.55 3.95 -1.59
CA LEU A 55 -6.75 5.01 -2.22
C LEU A 55 -5.28 4.63 -2.48
N PRO A 56 -4.56 3.94 -1.58
CA PRO A 56 -3.18 3.55 -1.81
C PRO A 56 -2.98 2.53 -2.93
N TYR A 57 -4.03 1.77 -3.27
CA TYR A 57 -4.00 0.74 -4.31
C TYR A 57 -4.35 1.29 -5.69
N ASN A 58 -5.33 2.20 -5.73
CA ASN A 58 -5.78 2.83 -6.97
C ASN A 58 -6.53 4.14 -6.66
N PRO A 59 -6.00 5.32 -7.02
CA PRO A 59 -6.67 6.60 -6.76
C PRO A 59 -8.08 6.71 -7.38
N ALA A 60 -8.35 5.99 -8.49
CA ALA A 60 -9.65 6.00 -9.13
C ALA A 60 -10.75 5.34 -8.27
N SER A 61 -10.37 4.55 -7.26
CA SER A 61 -11.32 3.92 -6.33
C SER A 61 -12.16 4.93 -5.54
N ILE A 62 -11.69 6.17 -5.39
CA ILE A 62 -12.44 7.23 -4.72
C ILE A 62 -13.78 7.53 -5.43
N CYS A 63 -13.88 7.26 -6.72
CA CYS A 63 -15.12 7.49 -7.48
C CYS A 63 -16.27 6.53 -7.09
N PHE A 64 -15.98 5.50 -6.28
CA PHE A 64 -17.00 4.57 -5.80
C PHE A 64 -17.61 4.97 -4.45
N ILE A 65 -17.10 6.00 -3.76
CA ILE A 65 -17.73 6.50 -2.54
C ILE A 65 -19.03 7.25 -2.88
N ASN A 66 -20.05 7.08 -2.04
CA ASN A 66 -21.37 7.67 -2.33
C ASN A 66 -21.44 9.16 -1.97
N LYS A 67 -20.94 9.53 -0.79
CA LYS A 67 -20.93 10.93 -0.28
C LYS A 67 -19.63 11.20 0.45
N ASN A 68 -19.69 11.17 1.78
CA ASN A 68 -18.54 11.31 2.64
C ASN A 68 -18.20 9.97 3.29
N GLU A 69 -16.95 9.63 3.30
CA GLU A 69 -16.44 8.45 4.01
C GLU A 69 -15.25 8.84 4.87
N LEU A 70 -15.24 8.34 6.09
CA LEU A 70 -14.11 8.38 7.02
C LEU A 70 -13.70 6.95 7.33
N PHE A 71 -12.41 6.69 7.35
CA PHE A 71 -11.84 5.40 7.70
C PHE A 71 -10.66 5.61 8.65
N SER A 72 -10.52 4.71 9.62
CA SER A 72 -9.34 4.63 10.47
C SER A 72 -9.02 3.17 10.75
N SER A 73 -7.73 2.84 10.81
CA SER A 73 -7.28 1.50 11.19
C SER A 73 -6.00 1.54 12.00
N SER A 74 -5.82 0.47 12.79
CA SER A 74 -4.62 0.20 13.57
C SER A 74 -4.19 -1.24 13.36
N SER A 75 -2.90 -1.46 13.15
CA SER A 75 -2.31 -2.78 12.96
C SER A 75 -1.15 -3.00 13.92
N ASN A 76 -1.14 -4.17 14.57
CA ASN A 76 0.07 -4.77 15.10
C ASN A 76 0.71 -5.54 13.96
N TYR A 77 1.79 -4.98 13.43
CA TYR A 77 2.47 -5.49 12.25
C TYR A 77 3.65 -6.39 12.64
N LEU A 78 4.42 -6.80 11.67
CA LEU A 78 5.52 -7.76 11.83
C LEU A 78 6.62 -7.20 12.75
N ALA A 79 7.34 -8.11 13.44
CA ALA A 79 8.49 -7.78 14.30
C ALA A 79 8.19 -6.72 15.39
N GLY A 80 6.95 -6.66 15.89
CA GLY A 80 6.55 -5.70 16.93
C GLY A 80 6.32 -4.27 16.45
N THR A 81 6.43 -4.01 15.15
CA THR A 81 6.13 -2.70 14.56
C THR A 81 4.62 -2.44 14.54
N LYS A 82 4.24 -1.21 14.35
CA LYS A 82 2.82 -0.78 14.27
C LYS A 82 2.61 0.17 13.13
N HIS A 83 1.40 0.16 12.59
CA HIS A 83 0.99 1.22 11.69
C HIS A 83 -0.46 1.65 11.91
N TYR A 84 -0.71 2.89 11.56
CA TYR A 84 -2.01 3.54 11.69
C TYR A 84 -2.38 4.18 10.37
N THR A 85 -3.66 4.09 10.03
CA THR A 85 -4.20 4.69 8.81
C THR A 85 -5.40 5.54 9.15
N MET A 86 -5.50 6.72 8.53
CA MET A 86 -6.70 7.54 8.52
C MET A 86 -6.96 8.00 7.10
N ALA A 87 -8.22 7.93 6.67
CA ALA A 87 -8.61 8.39 5.36
C ALA A 87 -9.96 9.12 5.41
N TYR A 88 -10.09 10.18 4.62
CA TYR A 88 -11.34 10.88 4.41
C TYR A 88 -11.56 11.12 2.92
N GLY A 89 -12.77 10.91 2.44
CA GLY A 89 -13.15 11.18 1.08
C GLY A 89 -14.51 11.84 0.97
N THR A 90 -14.66 12.68 -0.03
CA THR A 90 -15.93 13.39 -0.30
C THR A 90 -16.17 13.48 -1.80
N LYS A 91 -17.46 13.37 -2.15
CA LYS A 91 -17.96 13.69 -3.47
C LYS A 91 -18.22 15.19 -3.55
N VAL A 92 -17.48 15.91 -4.41
CA VAL A 92 -17.53 17.37 -4.53
C VAL A 92 -18.58 17.82 -5.54
N THR A 93 -18.65 17.13 -6.68
CA THR A 93 -19.67 17.37 -7.73
C THR A 93 -20.35 16.06 -8.13
N SER A 94 -21.16 16.04 -9.16
CA SER A 94 -21.75 14.80 -9.67
C SER A 94 -20.73 13.78 -10.13
N SER A 95 -19.53 14.22 -10.54
CA SER A 95 -18.47 13.36 -11.11
C SER A 95 -17.09 13.54 -10.48
N ASP A 96 -16.89 14.52 -9.58
CA ASP A 96 -15.58 14.84 -9.01
C ASP A 96 -15.54 14.47 -7.52
N TYR A 97 -14.40 13.92 -7.11
CA TYR A 97 -14.15 13.39 -5.77
C TYR A 97 -12.78 13.85 -5.27
N VAL A 98 -12.67 14.10 -3.98
CA VAL A 98 -11.40 14.46 -3.31
C VAL A 98 -11.24 13.61 -2.07
N GLY A 99 -10.00 13.18 -1.80
CA GLY A 99 -9.68 12.37 -0.63
C GLY A 99 -8.34 12.70 -0.03
N LEU A 100 -8.25 12.48 1.27
CA LEU A 100 -7.04 12.54 2.06
C LEU A 100 -6.77 11.17 2.66
N HIS A 101 -5.51 10.74 2.68
CA HIS A 101 -5.10 9.49 3.31
C HIS A 101 -3.78 9.73 4.04
N LEU A 102 -3.75 9.39 5.31
CA LEU A 102 -2.56 9.45 6.17
C LEU A 102 -2.19 8.02 6.57
N PHE A 103 -0.91 7.72 6.49
CA PHE A 103 -0.34 6.46 6.95
C PHE A 103 0.87 6.75 7.81
N ILE A 104 0.90 6.18 9.01
CA ILE A 104 1.98 6.32 9.99
C ILE A 104 2.52 4.94 10.28
N PHE A 105 3.82 4.77 10.12
CA PHE A 105 4.58 3.58 10.48
C PHE A 105 5.46 3.88 11.69
N ASP A 106 5.52 2.98 12.67
CA ASP A 106 6.33 3.10 13.88
C ASP A 106 7.03 1.75 14.15
N SER A 107 8.35 1.76 14.17
CA SER A 107 9.14 0.57 14.46
C SER A 107 9.07 0.13 15.93
N GLY A 108 8.58 1.02 16.82
CA GLY A 108 8.80 0.87 18.25
C GLY A 108 10.21 1.23 18.66
N ASP A 109 10.49 1.15 19.96
CA ASP A 109 11.81 1.44 20.53
C ASP A 109 12.78 0.28 20.25
N MET A 110 13.92 0.59 19.64
CA MET A 110 15.01 -0.34 19.36
C MET A 110 16.25 0.03 20.15
N PRO A 111 16.97 -0.93 20.79
CA PRO A 111 18.20 -0.63 21.50
C PRO A 111 19.31 -0.23 20.51
N GLU A 112 20.02 0.84 20.84
CA GLU A 112 21.18 1.25 20.07
C GLU A 112 22.40 0.40 20.48
N ALA A 113 23.09 -0.13 19.47
CA ALA A 113 24.33 -0.88 19.65
C ALA A 113 25.45 -0.24 18.84
N VAL A 114 26.65 -0.26 19.39
CA VAL A 114 27.88 0.18 18.72
C VAL A 114 28.88 -0.97 18.69
N ALA A 115 29.67 -1.04 17.64
CA ALA A 115 30.77 -1.99 17.57
C ALA A 115 32.01 -1.40 18.29
N ILE A 116 32.44 -2.03 19.39
CA ILE A 116 33.64 -1.70 20.10
C ILE A 116 34.59 -2.90 19.99
N GLU A 117 35.76 -2.71 19.38
CA GLU A 117 36.76 -3.76 19.15
C GLU A 117 36.20 -5.04 18.49
N GLY A 118 35.18 -4.85 17.59
CA GLY A 118 34.53 -5.96 16.87
C GLY A 118 33.47 -6.72 17.69
N GLN A 119 33.13 -6.24 18.88
CA GLN A 119 32.03 -6.78 19.70
C GLN A 119 30.86 -5.76 19.76
N GLU A 120 29.65 -6.28 19.71
CA GLU A 120 28.46 -5.45 19.95
C GLU A 120 28.38 -5.02 21.41
N SER A 121 28.23 -3.73 21.64
CA SER A 121 28.00 -3.14 22.96
C SER A 121 26.77 -2.26 22.92
N LEU A 122 25.81 -2.53 23.81
CA LEU A 122 24.63 -1.68 23.96
C LEU A 122 25.00 -0.36 24.60
N THR A 123 24.62 0.75 23.97
CA THR A 123 24.86 2.11 24.50
C THR A 123 23.93 2.48 25.65
N GLY A 124 22.85 1.70 25.85
CA GLY A 124 21.78 2.03 26.79
C GLY A 124 20.79 3.08 26.25
N LYS A 125 21.01 3.58 25.05
CA LYS A 125 20.06 4.48 24.35
C LYS A 125 19.08 3.66 23.52
N MET A 126 17.91 4.26 23.26
CA MET A 126 16.88 3.70 22.39
C MET A 126 16.71 4.62 21.19
N PHE A 127 16.41 4.05 20.04
CA PHE A 127 16.07 4.81 18.84
C PHE A 127 14.79 4.25 18.19
N LYS A 128 14.17 5.07 17.34
CA LYS A 128 12.99 4.70 16.57
C LYS A 128 13.18 5.04 15.10
N PHE A 129 12.60 4.23 14.26
CA PHE A 129 12.31 4.57 12.88
C PHE A 129 10.82 4.91 12.76
N GLN A 130 10.50 6.05 12.19
CA GLN A 130 9.13 6.48 11.95
C GLN A 130 8.93 6.91 10.50
N GLY A 131 7.81 6.50 9.91
CA GLY A 131 7.40 6.87 8.56
C GLY A 131 6.04 7.57 8.57
N LEU A 132 5.90 8.67 7.83
CA LEU A 132 4.65 9.37 7.58
C LEU A 132 4.41 9.53 6.09
N ALA A 133 3.29 9.02 5.60
CA ALA A 133 2.82 9.26 4.24
C ALA A 133 1.50 10.05 4.26
N ALA A 134 1.50 11.24 3.67
CA ALA A 134 0.32 12.06 3.46
C ALA A 134 -0.03 12.06 1.96
N ARG A 135 -1.26 11.69 1.62
CA ARG A 135 -1.75 11.56 0.24
C ARG A 135 -2.98 12.43 0.03
N LEU A 136 -2.95 13.25 -1.00
CA LEU A 136 -4.09 14.02 -1.49
C LEU A 136 -4.51 13.46 -2.83
N SER A 137 -5.72 12.96 -2.92
CA SER A 137 -6.25 12.29 -4.12
C SER A 137 -7.39 13.06 -4.73
N TYR A 138 -7.41 13.09 -6.05
CA TYR A 138 -8.52 13.56 -6.85
C TYR A 138 -8.97 12.45 -7.79
N GLY A 139 -10.28 12.21 -7.86
CA GLY A 139 -10.88 11.26 -8.78
C GLY A 139 -11.99 11.90 -9.59
N ARG A 140 -12.12 11.44 -10.82
CA ARG A 140 -13.22 11.88 -11.71
C ARG A 140 -13.84 10.71 -12.45
N GLN A 141 -15.15 10.64 -12.41
CA GLN A 141 -15.95 9.79 -13.27
C GLN A 141 -16.02 10.42 -14.66
N MET A 142 -15.18 9.91 -15.57
CA MET A 142 -15.07 10.46 -16.94
C MET A 142 -16.26 10.07 -17.81
N THR A 143 -16.71 8.83 -17.65
CA THR A 143 -17.91 8.28 -18.30
C THR A 143 -18.61 7.32 -17.34
N ASP A 144 -19.76 6.77 -17.73
CA ASP A 144 -20.46 5.75 -16.94
C ASP A 144 -19.62 4.49 -16.69
N ARG A 145 -18.53 4.28 -17.45
CA ARG A 145 -17.67 3.11 -17.40
C ARG A 145 -16.22 3.39 -17.02
N LEU A 146 -15.78 4.64 -17.04
CA LEU A 146 -14.38 5.01 -16.82
C LEU A 146 -14.23 6.01 -15.70
N ASN A 147 -13.54 5.61 -14.66
CA ASN A 147 -13.06 6.45 -13.58
C ASN A 147 -11.54 6.65 -13.72
N LEU A 148 -11.08 7.86 -13.53
CA LEU A 148 -9.66 8.21 -13.44
C LEU A 148 -9.38 8.83 -12.08
N GLY A 149 -8.18 8.61 -11.58
CA GLY A 149 -7.72 9.19 -10.33
C GLY A 149 -6.25 9.53 -10.36
N ALA A 150 -5.89 10.54 -9.59
CA ALA A 150 -4.50 10.93 -9.36
C ALA A 150 -4.30 11.25 -7.88
N THR A 151 -3.14 10.92 -7.35
CA THR A 151 -2.72 11.23 -5.98
C THR A 151 -1.40 11.97 -6.01
N PHE A 152 -1.32 13.07 -5.27
CA PHE A 152 -0.07 13.67 -4.84
C PHE A 152 0.24 13.19 -3.43
N LYS A 153 1.50 12.81 -3.17
CA LYS A 153 1.92 12.35 -1.86
C LYS A 153 3.22 13.00 -1.39
N VAL A 154 3.31 13.18 -0.09
CA VAL A 154 4.52 13.54 0.63
C VAL A 154 4.84 12.40 1.57
N LEU A 155 6.07 11.91 1.52
CA LEU A 155 6.59 10.85 2.36
C LEU A 155 7.71 11.44 3.19
N ASN A 156 7.70 11.14 4.48
CA ASN A 156 8.78 11.51 5.40
C ASN A 156 9.13 10.30 6.23
N GLU A 157 10.42 10.02 6.36
CA GLU A 157 10.91 9.05 7.32
C GLU A 157 12.01 9.67 8.17
N SER A 158 12.10 9.25 9.41
CA SER A 158 13.05 9.76 10.37
C SER A 158 13.58 8.65 11.27
N VAL A 159 14.85 8.79 11.65
CA VAL A 159 15.52 7.95 12.64
C VAL A 159 15.95 8.85 13.78
N THR A 160 15.48 8.57 15.00
CA THR A 160 15.76 9.43 16.16
C THR A 160 17.21 9.37 16.62
N SER A 161 17.94 8.28 16.31
CA SER A 161 19.39 8.23 16.50
C SER A 161 20.07 9.04 15.41
N GLY A 162 20.82 10.08 15.78
CA GLY A 162 21.56 10.92 14.87
C GLY A 162 20.73 11.97 14.11
N ASP A 163 19.50 12.25 14.53
CA ASP A 163 18.62 13.26 13.89
C ASP A 163 18.59 13.19 12.36
N LEU A 164 18.41 11.95 11.85
CA LEU A 164 18.36 11.68 10.41
C LEU A 164 16.93 11.72 9.91
N SER A 165 16.71 12.38 8.78
CA SER A 165 15.42 12.38 8.11
C SER A 165 15.55 12.36 6.58
N MET A 166 14.52 11.86 5.92
CA MET A 166 14.39 11.91 4.49
C MET A 166 12.96 12.30 4.11
N THR A 167 12.81 13.22 3.17
CA THR A 167 11.51 13.62 2.63
C THR A 167 11.49 13.41 1.14
N GLY A 168 10.43 12.79 0.66
CA GLY A 168 10.17 12.57 -0.77
C GLY A 168 8.77 13.03 -1.17
N VAL A 169 8.61 13.31 -2.44
CA VAL A 169 7.32 13.62 -3.06
C VAL A 169 7.06 12.65 -4.19
N GLY A 170 5.81 12.26 -4.37
CA GLY A 170 5.44 11.30 -5.40
C GLY A 170 4.02 11.48 -5.90
N PHE A 171 3.74 10.81 -7.01
CA PHE A 171 2.45 10.82 -7.68
C PHE A 171 2.00 9.41 -7.96
N ASP A 172 0.69 9.18 -7.89
CA ASP A 172 0.03 7.97 -8.37
C ASP A 172 -1.02 8.36 -9.42
N ILE A 173 -1.18 7.49 -10.41
CA ILE A 173 -2.23 7.63 -11.42
C ILE A 173 -2.92 6.28 -11.55
N GLY A 174 -4.26 6.29 -11.56
CA GLY A 174 -5.02 5.08 -11.67
C GLY A 174 -6.30 5.22 -12.47
N SER A 175 -6.82 4.09 -12.88
CA SER A 175 -8.08 4.00 -13.61
C SER A 175 -8.87 2.77 -13.17
N ASN A 176 -10.21 2.86 -13.25
CA ASN A 176 -11.14 1.74 -13.18
C ASN A 176 -12.05 1.80 -14.40
N PHE A 177 -12.10 0.71 -15.14
CA PHE A 177 -12.87 0.59 -16.37
C PHE A 177 -13.84 -0.59 -16.30
N ASP A 178 -15.14 -0.30 -16.37
CA ASP A 178 -16.15 -1.34 -16.59
C ASP A 178 -16.07 -1.81 -18.06
N THR A 179 -15.60 -3.04 -18.25
CA THR A 179 -15.42 -3.61 -19.59
C THR A 179 -16.73 -3.82 -20.34
N GLY A 180 -17.86 -3.86 -19.64
CA GLY A 180 -19.18 -4.24 -20.15
C GLY A 180 -19.27 -5.75 -20.48
N ILE A 181 -18.26 -6.54 -20.12
CA ILE A 181 -18.21 -7.99 -20.37
C ILE A 181 -18.47 -8.69 -19.03
N TYR A 182 -19.64 -9.28 -18.89
CA TYR A 182 -20.07 -10.03 -17.70
C TYR A 182 -19.86 -9.29 -16.36
N GLY A 183 -19.92 -7.94 -16.37
CA GLY A 183 -19.73 -7.12 -15.16
C GLY A 183 -18.28 -7.06 -14.65
N MET A 184 -17.31 -7.40 -15.52
CA MET A 184 -15.89 -7.35 -15.18
C MET A 184 -15.37 -5.92 -15.16
N VAL A 185 -14.68 -5.53 -14.09
CA VAL A 185 -13.96 -4.26 -13.94
C VAL A 185 -12.48 -4.51 -14.10
N LEU A 186 -11.82 -3.70 -14.91
CA LEU A 186 -10.36 -3.64 -15.06
C LEU A 186 -9.84 -2.42 -14.31
N GLY A 187 -8.93 -2.63 -13.37
CA GLY A 187 -8.20 -1.59 -12.66
C GLY A 187 -6.74 -1.53 -13.11
N MET A 188 -6.20 -0.33 -13.20
CA MET A 188 -4.77 -0.11 -13.45
C MET A 188 -4.27 1.01 -12.56
N CYS A 189 -3.04 0.88 -12.04
CA CYS A 189 -2.40 1.91 -11.25
C CYS A 189 -0.89 1.90 -11.48
N ILE A 190 -0.33 3.11 -11.60
CA ILE A 190 1.10 3.39 -11.48
C ILE A 190 1.25 4.20 -10.21
N SER A 191 2.01 3.70 -9.24
CA SER A 191 2.20 4.35 -7.94
C SER A 191 3.67 4.65 -7.67
N ASN A 192 3.88 5.66 -6.80
CA ASN A 192 5.20 6.08 -6.35
C ASN A 192 6.12 6.64 -7.46
N PHE A 193 5.55 7.28 -8.48
CA PHE A 193 6.35 8.03 -9.44
C PHE A 193 6.83 9.35 -8.82
N GLY A 194 8.14 9.54 -8.71
CA GLY A 194 8.72 10.73 -8.08
C GLY A 194 10.24 10.82 -8.24
N PRO A 195 10.84 11.94 -7.84
CA PRO A 195 12.29 12.11 -7.85
C PRO A 195 12.96 11.22 -6.80
N GLU A 196 14.24 10.96 -6.98
CA GLU A 196 15.09 10.34 -5.99
C GLU A 196 15.23 11.24 -4.76
N SER A 197 15.42 10.64 -3.59
CA SER A 197 15.66 11.34 -2.33
C SER A 197 16.80 10.68 -1.55
N ARG A 198 17.31 11.39 -0.54
CA ARG A 198 18.39 10.92 0.32
C ARG A 198 18.19 11.36 1.76
N TYR A 199 18.88 10.70 2.68
CA TYR A 199 18.93 11.14 4.07
C TYR A 199 19.72 12.44 4.24
N MET A 200 19.25 13.28 5.16
CA MET A 200 19.88 14.50 5.62
C MET A 200 19.73 14.59 7.15
N GLY A 201 20.60 15.35 7.81
CA GLY A 201 20.52 15.62 9.24
C GLY A 201 21.89 15.65 9.92
N ASP A 202 21.92 16.09 11.16
CA ASP A 202 23.15 16.35 11.94
C ASP A 202 23.93 15.07 12.22
N GLY A 203 23.28 13.90 12.22
CA GLY A 203 23.97 12.60 12.35
C GLY A 203 24.91 12.23 11.21
N LEU A 204 24.89 13.01 10.12
CA LEU A 204 25.83 12.88 9.01
C LEU A 204 27.07 13.78 9.18
N ASP A 205 27.12 14.62 10.19
CA ASP A 205 28.27 15.50 10.45
C ASP A 205 29.50 14.63 10.78
N VAL A 206 30.61 14.93 10.14
CA VAL A 206 31.89 14.27 10.42
C VAL A 206 32.51 14.98 11.64
N PRO A 207 32.85 14.26 12.72
CA PRO A 207 33.61 14.85 13.81
C PRO A 207 34.91 15.43 13.26
N ALA A 208 35.25 16.66 13.68
CA ALA A 208 36.51 17.30 13.31
C ALA A 208 37.68 16.34 13.64
N SER A 209 38.43 15.93 12.62
CA SER A 209 39.65 15.19 12.84
C SER A 209 40.74 16.15 13.32
N ASP A 210 41.68 15.65 14.18
CA ASP A 210 42.81 16.47 14.70
C ASP A 210 43.75 16.97 13.60
N GLU A 211 43.52 16.64 12.32
CA GLU A 211 44.35 16.95 11.15
C GLU A 211 43.84 18.12 10.29
N GLY A 212 42.97 18.99 10.81
CA GLY A 212 42.66 20.30 10.17
C GLY A 212 41.65 20.27 9.02
N GLU A 213 40.82 19.26 8.94
CA GLU A 213 39.63 19.25 8.06
C GLU A 213 38.56 20.22 8.62
N SER A 214 37.93 20.97 7.71
CA SER A 214 36.93 21.97 8.09
C SER A 214 35.72 21.31 8.77
N GLN A 215 35.21 21.91 9.85
CA GLN A 215 34.08 21.45 10.67
C GLN A 215 32.73 21.36 9.93
N ASP A 216 32.67 21.64 8.63
CA ASP A 216 31.45 21.72 7.83
C ASP A 216 31.28 20.58 6.81
N GLU A 217 32.04 19.48 6.91
CA GLU A 217 31.85 18.35 6.00
C GLU A 217 30.84 17.35 6.55
N GLN A 218 29.66 17.31 5.90
CA GLN A 218 28.68 16.26 6.12
C GLN A 218 28.95 15.07 5.21
N LYS A 219 28.82 13.85 5.74
CA LYS A 219 28.75 12.63 4.92
C LYS A 219 27.57 12.74 3.97
N LYS A 220 27.82 12.74 2.67
CA LYS A 220 26.75 12.74 1.67
C LYS A 220 26.23 11.33 1.49
N THR A 221 24.95 11.14 1.78
CA THR A 221 24.23 9.91 1.43
C THR A 221 23.90 9.89 -0.05
N GLU A 222 23.81 8.70 -0.64
CA GLU A 222 23.42 8.53 -2.04
C GLU A 222 21.93 8.78 -2.23
N TYR A 223 21.57 9.21 -3.45
CA TYR A 223 20.19 9.32 -3.87
C TYR A 223 19.66 7.94 -4.28
N HIS A 224 18.45 7.63 -3.86
CA HIS A 224 17.78 6.39 -4.20
C HIS A 224 16.38 6.67 -4.76
N PRO A 225 15.91 5.84 -5.72
CA PRO A 225 14.60 5.99 -6.33
C PRO A 225 13.47 5.63 -5.38
N MET A 226 12.29 6.16 -5.65
CA MET A 226 11.05 5.73 -5.03
C MET A 226 10.64 4.32 -5.50
N PRO A 227 9.84 3.56 -4.72
CA PRO A 227 9.43 2.19 -5.05
C PRO A 227 8.32 2.20 -6.11
N LEU A 228 8.66 2.60 -7.33
CA LEU A 228 7.72 2.66 -8.45
C LEU A 228 7.09 1.29 -8.69
N THR A 229 5.76 1.24 -8.68
CA THR A 229 5.01 0.00 -8.77
C THR A 229 3.90 0.11 -9.81
N PHE A 230 3.83 -0.89 -10.70
CA PHE A 230 2.76 -1.08 -11.66
C PHE A 230 1.78 -2.13 -11.14
N ARG A 231 0.50 -1.85 -11.22
CA ARG A 231 -0.56 -2.76 -10.78
C ARG A 231 -1.64 -2.84 -11.84
N VAL A 232 -2.08 -4.06 -12.13
CA VAL A 232 -3.23 -4.33 -13.00
C VAL A 232 -4.11 -5.35 -12.29
N GLY A 233 -5.40 -5.07 -12.20
CA GLY A 233 -6.34 -5.91 -11.49
C GLY A 233 -7.63 -6.13 -12.28
N LEU A 234 -8.25 -7.25 -12.01
CA LEU A 234 -9.58 -7.62 -12.49
C LEU A 234 -10.49 -7.92 -11.31
N GLN A 235 -11.73 -7.48 -11.40
CA GLN A 235 -12.77 -7.79 -10.42
C GLN A 235 -14.04 -8.21 -11.12
N ASN A 236 -14.75 -9.19 -10.55
CA ASN A 236 -16.08 -9.59 -11.02
C ASN A 236 -16.99 -9.96 -9.85
N ASN A 237 -18.28 -9.66 -9.99
CA ASN A 237 -19.33 -10.17 -9.11
C ASN A 237 -19.84 -11.49 -9.72
N ILE A 238 -19.40 -12.62 -9.16
CA ILE A 238 -19.77 -13.95 -9.63
C ILE A 238 -21.24 -14.25 -9.40
N PHE A 239 -21.76 -13.72 -8.29
CA PHE A 239 -23.13 -13.93 -7.87
C PHE A 239 -23.60 -12.71 -7.09
N ASP A 240 -24.79 -12.23 -7.39
CA ASP A 240 -25.49 -11.15 -6.66
C ASP A 240 -27.00 -11.31 -6.85
N ASN A 241 -27.71 -11.60 -5.74
CA ASN A 241 -29.17 -11.66 -5.73
C ASN A 241 -29.80 -10.61 -4.78
N GLY A 242 -29.03 -9.60 -4.42
CA GLY A 242 -29.44 -8.53 -3.50
C GLY A 242 -29.25 -8.89 -2.01
N THR A 243 -29.41 -10.16 -1.61
CA THR A 243 -29.18 -10.64 -0.24
C THR A 243 -27.77 -11.23 -0.11
N HIS A 244 -27.38 -12.03 -1.06
CA HIS A 244 -26.07 -12.70 -1.09
C HIS A 244 -25.28 -12.19 -2.29
N LYS A 245 -24.07 -11.79 -2.08
CA LYS A 245 -23.14 -11.36 -3.12
C LYS A 245 -21.78 -12.02 -2.91
N LEU A 246 -21.21 -12.53 -3.99
CA LEU A 246 -19.85 -13.05 -4.04
C LEU A 246 -19.06 -12.28 -5.11
N SER A 247 -18.03 -11.59 -4.68
CA SER A 247 -17.09 -10.88 -5.55
C SER A 247 -15.74 -11.58 -5.49
N ILE A 248 -15.05 -11.65 -6.62
CA ILE A 248 -13.66 -12.11 -6.71
C ILE A 248 -12.82 -11.04 -7.38
N SER A 249 -11.56 -10.98 -7.02
CA SER A 249 -10.57 -10.10 -7.64
C SER A 249 -9.23 -10.81 -7.78
N ALA A 250 -8.44 -10.39 -8.75
CA ALA A 250 -7.08 -10.84 -8.95
C ALA A 250 -6.25 -9.67 -9.49
N ASP A 251 -5.11 -9.42 -8.86
CA ASP A 251 -4.20 -8.36 -9.25
C ASP A 251 -2.82 -8.94 -9.59
N ALA A 252 -2.15 -8.34 -10.56
CA ALA A 252 -0.74 -8.53 -10.86
C ALA A 252 0.00 -7.25 -10.43
N ILE A 253 1.05 -7.40 -9.64
CA ILE A 253 1.80 -6.32 -9.01
C ILE A 253 3.26 -6.45 -9.39
N ASN A 254 3.81 -5.43 -10.02
CA ASN A 254 5.18 -5.39 -10.51
C ASN A 254 5.92 -4.16 -9.94
N PRO A 255 6.50 -4.26 -8.74
CA PRO A 255 7.42 -3.25 -8.22
C PRO A 255 8.73 -3.29 -9.02
N LEU A 256 9.37 -2.13 -9.21
CA LEU A 256 10.66 -2.07 -9.92
C LEU A 256 11.83 -2.66 -9.13
N ASP A 257 11.69 -2.74 -7.83
CA ASP A 257 12.71 -3.22 -6.89
C ASP A 257 12.32 -4.52 -6.17
N TYR A 258 11.36 -5.27 -6.73
CA TYR A 258 10.94 -6.58 -6.26
C TYR A 258 10.40 -7.42 -7.43
N ASP A 259 10.33 -8.73 -7.25
CA ASP A 259 9.80 -9.63 -8.29
C ASP A 259 8.29 -9.44 -8.49
N LEU A 260 7.83 -9.73 -9.72
CA LEU A 260 6.41 -9.74 -10.05
C LEU A 260 5.69 -10.79 -9.21
N TYR A 261 4.63 -10.38 -8.55
CA TYR A 261 3.74 -11.29 -7.82
C TYR A 261 2.27 -11.00 -8.12
N GLY A 262 1.41 -11.94 -7.77
CA GLY A 262 -0.03 -11.79 -7.90
C GLY A 262 -0.74 -11.82 -6.58
N THR A 263 -1.97 -11.32 -6.54
CA THR A 263 -2.88 -11.50 -5.42
C THR A 263 -4.25 -11.95 -5.90
N PHE A 264 -4.91 -12.72 -5.07
CA PHE A 264 -6.28 -13.16 -5.28
C PHE A 264 -7.12 -12.81 -4.05
N GLY A 265 -8.31 -12.27 -4.26
CA GLY A 265 -9.24 -11.93 -3.20
C GLY A 265 -10.66 -12.41 -3.52
N ALA A 266 -11.37 -12.81 -2.48
CA ALA A 266 -12.79 -13.14 -2.53
C ALA A 266 -13.51 -12.49 -1.35
N GLU A 267 -14.65 -11.87 -1.61
CA GLU A 267 -15.51 -11.25 -0.61
C GLU A 267 -16.93 -11.78 -0.77
N TYR A 268 -17.43 -12.40 0.28
CA TYR A 268 -18.84 -12.74 0.41
C TYR A 268 -19.54 -11.70 1.29
N SER A 269 -20.65 -11.18 0.81
CA SER A 269 -21.51 -10.23 1.52
C SER A 269 -22.90 -10.80 1.72
N PHE A 270 -23.39 -10.68 2.95
CA PHE A 270 -24.76 -11.01 3.32
C PHE A 270 -25.54 -9.72 3.62
N SER A 271 -26.54 -9.42 2.77
CA SER A 271 -27.42 -8.24 2.89
C SER A 271 -26.67 -6.89 2.98
N ASN A 272 -25.44 -6.80 2.50
CA ASN A 272 -24.51 -5.69 2.71
C ASN A 272 -24.28 -5.32 4.20
N MET A 273 -24.58 -6.24 5.11
CA MET A 273 -24.44 -6.08 6.56
C MET A 273 -23.27 -6.85 7.14
N ALA A 274 -23.01 -8.06 6.65
CA ALA A 274 -21.93 -8.90 7.11
C ALA A 274 -21.05 -9.33 5.94
N PHE A 275 -19.74 -9.35 6.15
CA PHE A 275 -18.74 -9.66 5.14
C PHE A 275 -17.79 -10.74 5.66
N ALA A 276 -17.49 -11.71 4.81
CA ALA A 276 -16.40 -12.65 4.99
C ALA A 276 -15.44 -12.53 3.81
N ARG A 277 -14.15 -12.49 4.10
CA ARG A 277 -13.10 -12.23 3.11
C ARG A 277 -12.02 -13.30 3.20
N PHE A 278 -11.49 -13.63 2.05
CA PHE A 278 -10.35 -14.50 1.89
C PHE A 278 -9.42 -13.93 0.83
N GLY A 279 -8.12 -14.06 1.05
CA GLY A 279 -7.12 -13.65 0.08
C GLY A 279 -5.88 -14.53 0.10
N SER A 280 -5.10 -14.47 -0.97
CA SER A 280 -3.81 -15.16 -1.08
C SER A 280 -2.86 -14.38 -1.96
N HIS A 281 -1.61 -14.25 -1.51
CA HIS A 281 -0.51 -13.82 -2.36
C HIS A 281 0.02 -15.01 -3.16
N LEU A 282 0.40 -14.77 -4.39
CA LEU A 282 0.88 -15.78 -5.35
C LEU A 282 2.24 -15.35 -5.88
N GLY A 283 3.29 -16.12 -5.58
CA GLY A 283 4.66 -15.80 -6.00
C GLY A 283 5.33 -14.70 -5.17
N HIS A 284 4.81 -14.39 -3.99
CA HIS A 284 5.48 -13.53 -3.01
C HIS A 284 6.30 -14.40 -2.05
N ASP A 285 7.49 -13.92 -1.62
CA ASP A 285 8.44 -14.74 -0.85
C ASP A 285 7.90 -15.14 0.54
N THR A 286 7.17 -14.26 1.20
CA THR A 286 6.73 -14.46 2.60
C THR A 286 5.22 -14.29 2.78
N ALA A 287 4.58 -13.36 2.06
CA ALA A 287 3.15 -13.12 2.20
C ALA A 287 2.34 -14.31 1.63
N GLY A 288 1.46 -14.85 2.47
CA GLY A 288 0.68 -16.05 2.16
C GLY A 288 -0.82 -15.78 2.08
N VAL A 289 -1.56 -16.41 2.97
CA VAL A 289 -3.02 -16.31 3.01
C VAL A 289 -3.49 -15.24 4.00
N SER A 290 -4.63 -14.67 3.68
CA SER A 290 -5.30 -13.67 4.51
C SER A 290 -6.77 -14.03 4.69
N VAL A 291 -7.33 -13.64 5.82
CA VAL A 291 -8.77 -13.75 6.10
C VAL A 291 -9.25 -12.45 6.74
N GLY A 292 -10.50 -12.13 6.53
CA GLY A 292 -11.11 -10.94 7.10
C GLY A 292 -12.60 -11.09 7.31
N GLY A 293 -13.14 -10.21 8.13
CA GLY A 293 -14.58 -10.10 8.35
C GLY A 293 -14.97 -8.66 8.62
N GLY A 294 -16.21 -8.34 8.35
CA GLY A 294 -16.74 -7.00 8.59
C GLY A 294 -18.22 -6.98 8.88
N ILE A 295 -18.65 -5.95 9.58
CA ILE A 295 -20.06 -5.71 9.87
C ILE A 295 -20.38 -4.23 9.56
N ASN A 296 -21.41 -4.03 8.76
CA ASN A 296 -22.01 -2.72 8.54
C ASN A 296 -23.27 -2.59 9.43
N TYR A 297 -23.26 -1.59 10.28
CA TYR A 297 -24.44 -1.23 11.06
C TYR A 297 -24.75 0.26 10.87
N LYS A 298 -25.85 0.54 10.19
CA LYS A 298 -26.20 1.90 9.77
C LYS A 298 -25.08 2.52 8.92
N ASN A 299 -24.44 3.56 9.43
CA ASN A 299 -23.38 4.30 8.77
C ASN A 299 -21.97 3.82 9.20
N PHE A 300 -21.88 2.90 10.15
CA PHE A 300 -20.60 2.41 10.67
C PHE A 300 -20.23 1.08 10.03
N THR A 301 -18.95 0.93 9.73
CA THR A 301 -18.33 -0.34 9.35
C THR A 301 -17.27 -0.70 10.37
N ILE A 302 -17.30 -1.92 10.89
CA ILE A 302 -16.27 -2.47 11.75
C ILE A 302 -15.68 -3.67 11.03
N ASP A 303 -14.38 -3.65 10.81
CA ASP A 303 -13.65 -4.68 10.08
C ASP A 303 -12.49 -5.24 10.90
N PHE A 304 -12.22 -6.52 10.70
CA PHE A 304 -11.05 -7.22 11.20
C PHE A 304 -10.39 -7.99 10.06
N ALA A 305 -9.06 -8.02 10.05
CA ALA A 305 -8.28 -8.84 9.14
C ALA A 305 -7.09 -9.48 9.86
N TRP A 306 -6.71 -10.65 9.37
CA TRP A 306 -5.53 -11.40 9.72
C TRP A 306 -4.81 -11.83 8.46
N SER A 307 -3.50 -11.71 8.43
CA SER A 307 -2.65 -12.14 7.31
C SER A 307 -1.42 -12.86 7.82
N ASN A 308 -1.04 -13.94 7.13
CA ASN A 308 0.12 -14.75 7.44
C ASN A 308 1.30 -14.38 6.54
N TYR A 309 2.49 -14.23 7.15
CA TYR A 309 3.74 -13.92 6.46
C TYR A 309 4.81 -15.00 6.70
N ASP A 310 4.39 -16.26 6.79
CA ASP A 310 5.24 -17.42 6.98
C ASP A 310 6.23 -17.26 8.16
N ILE A 311 7.53 -17.24 7.89
CA ILE A 311 8.59 -17.10 8.92
C ILE A 311 8.54 -15.77 9.69
N LEU A 312 7.89 -14.73 9.14
CA LEU A 312 7.72 -13.43 9.78
C LEU A 312 6.47 -13.39 10.68
N GLU A 313 5.82 -14.54 10.89
CA GLU A 313 4.59 -14.69 11.66
C GLU A 313 3.37 -14.07 10.98
N SER A 314 2.40 -13.65 11.76
CA SER A 314 1.14 -13.09 11.27
C SER A 314 0.89 -11.72 11.86
N HIS A 315 0.13 -10.90 11.15
CA HIS A 315 -0.32 -9.63 11.67
C HIS A 315 -1.84 -9.51 11.66
N THR A 316 -2.35 -8.60 12.47
CA THR A 316 -3.78 -8.31 12.59
C THR A 316 -4.04 -6.84 12.43
N GLN A 317 -5.17 -6.52 11.81
CA GLN A 317 -5.63 -5.14 11.69
C GLN A 317 -7.10 -5.01 12.07
N PHE A 318 -7.42 -3.93 12.76
CA PHE A 318 -8.78 -3.49 13.06
C PHE A 318 -9.07 -2.19 12.32
N GLY A 319 -10.25 -2.10 11.74
CA GLY A 319 -10.70 -0.93 10.99
C GLY A 319 -12.07 -0.45 11.43
N LEU A 320 -12.26 0.86 11.38
CA LEU A 320 -13.52 1.54 11.63
C LEU A 320 -13.80 2.49 10.47
N GLY A 321 -14.93 2.31 9.81
CA GLY A 321 -15.45 3.19 8.76
C GLY A 321 -16.69 3.93 9.21
N TYR A 322 -16.89 5.13 8.67
CA TYR A 322 -18.11 5.90 8.85
C TYR A 322 -18.53 6.60 7.56
N LYS A 323 -19.77 6.39 7.13
CA LYS A 323 -20.36 6.96 5.89
C LYS A 323 -21.48 7.93 6.24
N PHE A 324 -21.47 9.17 5.68
CA PHE A 324 -22.45 10.20 6.04
C PHE A 324 -22.71 11.23 4.93
#